data_d341f0f575a68ce56700b698c17a1ff2
#
_entry.id   d341f0f575a68ce56700b698c17a1ff2
#
_cell.length_a   1.000
_cell.length_b   1.000
_cell.length_c   1.000
_cell.angle_alpha   90.00
_cell.angle_beta   90.00
_cell.angle_gamma   90.00
#
_symmetry.space_group_name_H-M   'P 1'
#
loop_
_entity.id
_entity.type
_entity.pdbx_description
1 polymer ?
#
loop_
_entity_poly.entity_id
_entity_poly.type
_entity_poly.pdbx_seq_one_letter_code
_entity_poly.pdbx_strand_id
1 'polypeptide(L)'
;MPDGWGSLLLDRYLRIKGIDPYKISLLQRLALIGSTGRGALEYSPDFSESSNEEILNLNKLALETEKILTTDYSGDSLETLYKHGGSSGGARPKVFVTIDGKEWLIKFRAMNDPINVGEIEYKYSLLAKKCGINMPETKLFEGKYFGVERYDRTKDSRVHTVSAAGLLNADYRIPSLDYGDLLQLC
;
A
#
# COMPACT_ATOMS: atom_id res chain seq x y z
N MET A 1 -7.17 -8.34 -3.93
CA MET A 1 -6.24 -9.07 -3.03
C MET A 1 -4.99 -8.24 -2.83
N PRO A 2 -4.39 -8.22 -1.62
CA PRO A 2 -3.04 -7.71 -1.45
C PRO A 2 -2.08 -8.46 -2.35
N ASP A 3 -1.05 -7.76 -2.80
CA ASP A 3 0.01 -8.33 -3.60
C ASP A 3 1.36 -7.72 -3.19
N GLY A 4 2.46 -8.34 -3.58
CA GLY A 4 3.80 -7.85 -3.27
C GLY A 4 3.99 -7.57 -1.78
N TRP A 5 4.14 -6.30 -1.40
CA TRP A 5 4.39 -5.89 -0.01
C TRP A 5 3.27 -6.30 0.95
N GLY A 6 2.01 -6.06 0.61
CA GLY A 6 0.89 -6.44 1.47
C GLY A 6 0.78 -7.95 1.68
N SER A 7 1.00 -8.74 0.63
CA SER A 7 1.04 -10.21 0.73
C SER A 7 2.19 -10.69 1.62
N LEU A 8 3.38 -10.07 1.48
CA LEU A 8 4.54 -10.39 2.33
C LEU A 8 4.24 -10.14 3.82
N LEU A 9 3.64 -8.99 4.14
CA LEU A 9 3.26 -8.66 5.51
C LEU A 9 2.24 -9.64 6.07
N LEU A 10 1.18 -9.93 5.30
CA LEU A 10 0.14 -10.87 5.70
C LEU A 10 0.72 -12.27 5.95
N ASP A 11 1.53 -12.80 5.04
CA ASP A 11 2.09 -14.15 5.18
C ASP A 11 3.01 -14.26 6.41
N ARG A 12 3.81 -13.22 6.69
CA ARG A 12 4.65 -13.19 7.88
C ARG A 12 3.85 -13.02 9.17
N TYR A 13 2.83 -12.18 9.15
CA TYR A 13 1.91 -11.99 10.26
C TYR A 13 1.21 -13.30 10.64
N LEU A 14 0.69 -14.04 9.67
CA LEU A 14 0.07 -15.34 9.89
C LEU A 14 1.06 -16.33 10.52
N ARG A 15 2.30 -16.39 10.05
CA ARG A 15 3.34 -17.27 10.61
C ARG A 15 3.65 -16.96 12.08
N ILE A 16 3.71 -15.69 12.49
CA ILE A 16 3.90 -15.31 13.89
C ILE A 16 2.71 -15.75 14.75
N LYS A 17 1.50 -15.70 14.20
CA LYS A 17 0.29 -16.22 14.87
C LYS A 17 0.20 -17.77 14.85
N GLY A 18 1.21 -18.47 14.35
CA GLY A 18 1.23 -19.93 14.25
C GLY A 18 0.37 -20.51 13.14
N ILE A 19 -0.04 -19.68 12.18
CA ILE A 19 -0.91 -20.06 11.06
C ILE A 19 -0.06 -20.24 9.80
N ASP A 20 -0.20 -21.37 9.12
CA ASP A 20 0.44 -21.62 7.85
C ASP A 20 -0.26 -20.84 6.72
N PRO A 21 0.42 -19.87 6.09
CA PRO A 21 -0.19 -19.04 5.03
C PRO A 21 -0.67 -19.84 3.81
N TYR A 22 -0.08 -21.01 3.56
CA TYR A 22 -0.46 -21.87 2.43
C TYR A 22 -1.77 -22.64 2.66
N LYS A 23 -2.21 -22.74 3.92
CA LYS A 23 -3.48 -23.37 4.29
C LYS A 23 -4.66 -22.41 4.31
N ILE A 24 -4.40 -21.10 4.17
CA ILE A 24 -5.42 -20.06 4.15
C ILE A 24 -5.96 -19.90 2.73
N SER A 25 -7.27 -20.12 2.57
CA SER A 25 -7.95 -19.93 1.29
C SER A 25 -8.01 -18.45 0.87
N LEU A 26 -8.28 -18.19 -0.40
CA LEU A 26 -8.48 -16.83 -0.91
C LEU A 26 -9.62 -16.08 -0.18
N LEU A 27 -10.72 -16.77 0.15
CA LEU A 27 -11.84 -16.17 0.87
C LEU A 27 -11.45 -15.79 2.30
N GLN A 28 -10.68 -16.63 2.99
CA GLN A 28 -10.16 -16.30 4.31
C GLN A 28 -9.18 -15.10 4.25
N ARG A 29 -8.34 -15.02 3.22
CA ARG A 29 -7.47 -13.84 3.00
C ARG A 29 -8.29 -12.57 2.76
N LEU A 30 -9.41 -12.64 2.03
CA LEU A 30 -10.32 -11.51 1.86
C LEU A 30 -10.96 -11.08 3.18
N ALA A 31 -11.38 -12.03 4.02
CA ALA A 31 -11.91 -11.73 5.35
C ALA A 31 -10.88 -11.03 6.27
N LEU A 32 -9.59 -11.38 6.17
CA LEU A 32 -8.51 -10.70 6.89
C LEU A 32 -8.21 -9.27 6.37
N ILE A 33 -8.63 -8.95 5.15
CA ILE A 33 -8.59 -7.58 4.62
C ILE A 33 -9.82 -6.81 5.09
N GLY A 34 -10.98 -7.46 5.10
CA GLY A 34 -12.24 -6.92 5.58
C GLY A 34 -12.54 -5.53 5.03
N SER A 35 -12.65 -4.56 5.92
CA SER A 35 -12.90 -3.15 5.63
C SER A 35 -11.63 -2.32 5.38
N THR A 36 -10.42 -2.86 5.57
CA THR A 36 -9.17 -2.08 5.37
C THR A 36 -8.73 -1.99 3.91
N GLY A 37 -9.41 -2.70 2.99
CA GLY A 37 -9.08 -2.76 1.57
C GLY A 37 -9.10 -1.41 0.86
N ARG A 38 -8.49 -1.38 -0.34
CA ARG A 38 -8.57 -0.22 -1.23
C ARG A 38 -9.91 -0.14 -1.94
N GLY A 39 -10.28 1.07 -2.35
CA GLY A 39 -11.53 1.33 -3.02
C GLY A 39 -12.74 1.11 -2.11
N ALA A 40 -13.89 0.82 -2.70
CA ALA A 40 -15.16 0.72 -2.00
C ALA A 40 -15.56 -0.70 -1.59
N LEU A 41 -14.79 -1.74 -1.98
CA LEU A 41 -15.12 -3.12 -1.64
C LEU A 41 -14.76 -3.43 -0.18
N GLU A 42 -15.71 -4.01 0.52
CA GLU A 42 -15.57 -4.56 1.87
C GLU A 42 -15.93 -6.04 1.86
N TYR A 43 -15.30 -6.80 2.73
CA TYR A 43 -15.52 -8.25 2.80
C TYR A 43 -16.06 -8.65 4.15
N SER A 44 -17.10 -9.49 4.15
CA SER A 44 -17.72 -10.03 5.35
C SER A 44 -17.59 -11.57 5.35
N PRO A 45 -17.27 -12.20 6.50
CA PRO A 45 -17.00 -11.57 7.80
C PRO A 45 -15.72 -10.73 7.78
N ASP A 46 -15.68 -9.66 8.56
CA ASP A 46 -14.51 -8.77 8.68
C ASP A 46 -13.64 -9.21 9.87
N PHE A 47 -12.45 -9.71 9.58
CA PHE A 47 -11.41 -10.05 10.54
C PHE A 47 -10.18 -9.13 10.41
N SER A 48 -10.35 -7.96 9.77
CA SER A 48 -9.28 -6.99 9.68
C SER A 48 -8.97 -6.37 11.04
N GLU A 49 -7.70 -6.12 11.28
CA GLU A 49 -7.27 -5.34 12.44
C GLU A 49 -7.22 -3.86 12.04
N SER A 50 -8.04 -3.03 12.69
CA SER A 50 -7.98 -1.58 12.53
C SER A 50 -6.73 -1.03 13.23
N SER A 51 -6.04 -0.10 12.57
CA SER A 51 -5.02 0.69 13.23
C SER A 51 -5.69 1.67 14.21
N ASN A 52 -5.34 1.61 15.49
CA ASN A 52 -5.59 2.73 16.39
C ASN A 52 -4.81 3.95 15.87
N GLU A 53 -5.35 5.15 16.02
CA GLU A 53 -4.68 6.40 15.65
C GLU A 53 -3.45 6.62 16.57
N GLU A 54 -2.35 5.92 16.27
CA GLU A 54 -1.06 6.21 16.87
C GLU A 54 -0.33 7.28 16.06
N ILE A 55 0.33 8.19 16.75
CA ILE A 55 1.28 9.12 16.11
C ILE A 55 2.43 8.27 15.56
N LEU A 56 2.38 7.98 14.28
CA LEU A 56 3.37 7.14 13.62
C LEU A 56 4.66 7.92 13.37
N ASN A 57 5.75 7.45 13.93
CA ASN A 57 7.08 7.93 13.57
C ASN A 57 7.51 7.27 12.25
N LEU A 58 7.48 8.02 11.15
CA LEU A 58 7.80 7.50 9.81
C LEU A 58 9.24 6.98 9.72
N ASN A 59 10.18 7.58 10.44
CA ASN A 59 11.56 7.10 10.47
C ASN A 59 11.67 5.73 11.15
N LYS A 60 10.91 5.51 12.23
CA LYS A 60 10.83 4.21 12.89
C LYS A 60 10.21 3.17 11.95
N LEU A 61 9.10 3.48 11.29
CA LEU A 61 8.46 2.57 10.32
C LEU A 61 9.39 2.23 9.15
N ALA A 62 10.17 3.19 8.66
CA ALA A 62 11.14 2.93 7.60
C ALA A 62 12.21 1.93 8.03
N LEU A 63 12.76 2.09 9.26
CA LEU A 63 13.74 1.15 9.82
C LEU A 63 13.13 -0.25 10.01
N GLU A 64 11.90 -0.34 10.53
CA GLU A 64 11.21 -1.62 10.67
C GLU A 64 10.93 -2.29 9.31
N THR A 65 10.64 -1.47 8.30
CA THR A 65 10.49 -1.94 6.91
C THR A 65 11.79 -2.57 6.39
N GLU A 66 12.94 -1.96 6.63
CA GLU A 66 14.24 -2.51 6.25
C GLU A 66 14.51 -3.85 6.94
N LYS A 67 14.22 -3.95 8.23
CA LYS A 67 14.32 -5.21 8.99
C LYS A 67 13.40 -6.30 8.41
N ILE A 68 12.17 -5.96 8.04
CA ILE A 68 11.28 -6.89 7.36
C ILE A 68 11.90 -7.41 6.06
N LEU A 69 12.47 -6.54 5.25
CA LEU A 69 13.09 -6.94 3.98
C LEU A 69 14.32 -7.84 4.19
N THR A 70 15.08 -7.64 5.26
CA THR A 70 16.28 -8.43 5.60
C THR A 70 15.99 -9.64 6.50
N THR A 71 14.71 -9.91 6.84
CA THR A 71 14.28 -11.00 7.75
C THR A 71 14.70 -10.85 9.22
N ASP A 72 15.21 -9.70 9.63
CA ASP A 72 15.59 -9.35 11.00
C ASP A 72 14.52 -8.45 11.64
N TYR A 73 13.37 -9.02 11.97
CA TYR A 73 12.23 -8.27 12.52
C TYR A 73 11.67 -8.91 13.80
N SER A 74 11.11 -8.06 14.67
CA SER A 74 10.31 -8.49 15.83
C SER A 74 8.83 -8.67 15.46
N GLY A 75 8.10 -9.42 16.29
CA GLY A 75 6.66 -9.61 16.14
C GLY A 75 5.88 -8.28 16.18
N ASP A 76 6.22 -7.39 17.11
CA ASP A 76 5.53 -6.11 17.31
C ASP A 76 5.70 -5.17 16.11
N SER A 77 6.91 -5.09 15.56
CA SER A 77 7.18 -4.30 14.35
C SER A 77 6.39 -4.80 13.15
N LEU A 78 6.32 -6.11 12.99
CA LEU A 78 5.56 -6.71 11.91
C LEU A 78 4.06 -6.48 12.07
N GLU A 79 3.52 -6.59 13.28
CA GLU A 79 2.10 -6.35 13.55
C GLU A 79 1.73 -4.89 13.23
N THR A 80 2.55 -3.93 13.63
CA THR A 80 2.37 -2.52 13.28
C THR A 80 2.37 -2.31 11.77
N LEU A 81 3.38 -2.83 11.06
CA LEU A 81 3.45 -2.69 9.60
C LEU A 81 2.31 -3.42 8.88
N TYR A 82 1.84 -4.56 9.40
CA TYR A 82 0.70 -5.27 8.84
C TYR A 82 -0.59 -4.45 8.96
N LYS A 83 -0.88 -3.86 10.12
CA LYS A 83 -2.06 -3.01 10.33
C LYS A 83 -2.09 -1.81 9.39
N HIS A 84 -0.94 -1.24 9.05
CA HIS A 84 -0.83 -0.07 8.18
C HIS A 84 -0.54 -0.37 6.70
N GLY A 85 -0.06 -1.57 6.36
CA GLY A 85 0.39 -1.89 5.01
C GLY A 85 -0.14 -3.19 4.43
N GLY A 86 -0.74 -4.05 5.25
CA GLY A 86 -1.12 -5.42 4.88
C GLY A 86 -2.20 -5.54 3.78
N SER A 87 -3.00 -4.50 3.57
CA SER A 87 -3.99 -4.46 2.47
C SER A 87 -3.43 -3.87 1.16
N SER A 88 -2.14 -3.50 1.14
CA SER A 88 -1.52 -2.83 -0.01
C SER A 88 -1.17 -3.79 -1.15
N GLY A 89 -1.10 -3.26 -2.38
CA GLY A 89 -0.55 -3.95 -3.54
C GLY A 89 0.80 -3.36 -3.98
N GLY A 90 1.47 -4.03 -4.93
CA GLY A 90 2.77 -3.62 -5.46
C GLY A 90 3.94 -3.96 -4.54
N ALA A 91 5.13 -4.08 -5.13
CA ALA A 91 6.31 -4.66 -4.48
C ALA A 91 7.00 -3.73 -3.46
N ARG A 92 6.91 -2.40 -3.65
CA ARG A 92 7.61 -1.46 -2.77
C ARG A 92 6.91 -1.30 -1.42
N PRO A 93 7.69 -1.19 -0.32
CA PRO A 93 7.16 -0.97 1.02
C PRO A 93 6.34 0.32 1.10
N LYS A 94 5.20 0.24 1.75
CA LYS A 94 4.29 1.38 1.94
C LYS A 94 3.36 1.16 3.13
N VAL A 95 2.87 2.28 3.66
CA VAL A 95 1.89 2.30 4.74
C VAL A 95 0.77 3.28 4.42
N PHE A 96 -0.40 3.01 5.00
CA PHE A 96 -1.53 3.95 5.04
C PHE A 96 -1.57 4.59 6.43
N VAL A 97 -1.59 5.89 6.48
CA VAL A 97 -1.56 6.66 7.74
C VAL A 97 -2.47 7.88 7.63
N THR A 98 -3.03 8.30 8.75
CA THR A 98 -3.75 9.56 8.84
C THR A 98 -2.84 10.63 9.43
N ILE A 99 -2.65 11.73 8.71
CA ILE A 99 -1.85 12.87 9.15
C ILE A 99 -2.68 14.14 8.89
N ASP A 100 -2.86 14.96 9.91
CA ASP A 100 -3.64 16.20 9.83
C ASP A 100 -5.06 16.00 9.27
N GLY A 101 -5.71 14.89 9.66
CA GLY A 101 -7.06 14.52 9.23
C GLY A 101 -7.19 14.02 7.78
N LYS A 102 -6.07 13.86 7.07
CA LYS A 102 -6.02 13.31 5.71
C LYS A 102 -5.40 11.92 5.71
N GLU A 103 -5.94 11.03 4.89
CA GLU A 103 -5.38 9.70 4.69
C GLU A 103 -4.30 9.72 3.60
N TRP A 104 -3.11 9.23 3.93
CA TRP A 104 -1.95 9.19 3.06
C TRP A 104 -1.48 7.76 2.79
N LEU A 105 -1.07 7.51 1.56
CA LEU A 105 -0.21 6.40 1.21
C LEU A 105 1.23 6.91 1.22
N ILE A 106 2.05 6.42 2.15
CA ILE A 106 3.47 6.80 2.25
C ILE A 106 4.33 5.62 1.80
N LYS A 107 5.27 5.88 0.90
CA LYS A 107 6.18 4.87 0.36
C LYS A 107 7.56 4.98 1.02
N PHE A 108 8.11 3.80 1.34
CA PHE A 108 9.47 3.65 1.82
C PHE A 108 10.38 3.06 0.74
N ARG A 109 11.67 3.26 0.92
CA ARG A 109 12.70 2.71 0.04
C ARG A 109 12.72 1.18 0.11
N ALA A 110 12.84 0.51 -1.03
CA ALA A 110 13.20 -0.90 -1.10
C ALA A 110 14.74 -1.05 -1.17
N MET A 111 15.27 -2.27 -0.93
CA MET A 111 16.72 -2.51 -0.82
C MET A 111 17.52 -2.00 -2.02
N ASN A 112 17.00 -2.14 -3.23
CA ASN A 112 17.69 -1.78 -4.48
C ASN A 112 17.32 -0.38 -5.00
N ASP A 113 16.49 0.36 -4.27
CA ASP A 113 16.12 1.71 -4.68
C ASP A 113 17.22 2.73 -4.32
N PRO A 114 17.38 3.81 -5.09
CA PRO A 114 18.24 4.92 -4.73
C PRO A 114 17.86 5.51 -3.37
N ILE A 115 18.82 6.09 -2.65
CA ILE A 115 18.58 6.72 -1.35
C ILE A 115 17.50 7.82 -1.44
N ASN A 116 17.46 8.55 -2.54
CA ASN A 116 16.54 9.65 -2.79
C ASN A 116 15.32 9.28 -3.62
N VAL A 117 14.91 7.99 -3.62
CA VAL A 117 13.75 7.52 -4.41
C VAL A 117 12.46 8.30 -4.11
N GLY A 118 12.22 8.66 -2.85
CA GLY A 118 11.05 9.46 -2.47
C GLY A 118 11.06 10.86 -3.07
N GLU A 119 12.22 11.52 -3.11
CA GLU A 119 12.37 12.82 -3.80
C GLU A 119 12.15 12.70 -5.31
N ILE A 120 12.65 11.62 -5.91
CA ILE A 120 12.46 11.35 -7.34
C ILE A 120 10.97 11.18 -7.63
N GLU A 121 10.25 10.35 -6.89
CA GLU A 121 8.80 10.17 -7.06
C GLU A 121 8.05 11.50 -6.85
N TYR A 122 8.43 12.29 -5.85
CA TYR A 122 7.82 13.60 -5.61
C TYR A 122 8.03 14.56 -6.78
N LYS A 123 9.26 14.65 -7.32
CA LYS A 123 9.55 15.49 -8.51
C LYS A 123 8.74 15.04 -9.73
N TYR A 124 8.61 13.73 -9.96
CA TYR A 124 7.76 13.21 -11.03
C TYR A 124 6.28 13.55 -10.84
N SER A 125 5.78 13.52 -9.60
CA SER A 125 4.40 13.91 -9.33
C SER A 125 4.13 15.38 -9.65
N LEU A 126 5.10 16.26 -9.35
CA LEU A 126 5.01 17.69 -9.69
C LEU A 126 5.07 17.90 -11.23
N LEU A 127 5.89 17.13 -11.92
CA LEU A 127 5.97 17.16 -13.37
C LEU A 127 4.66 16.70 -14.00
N ALA A 128 4.09 15.60 -13.52
CA ALA A 128 2.80 15.09 -13.98
C ALA A 128 1.69 16.16 -13.84
N LYS A 129 1.62 16.85 -12.70
CA LYS A 129 0.68 17.97 -12.50
C LYS A 129 0.92 19.11 -13.50
N LYS A 130 2.18 19.47 -13.78
CA LYS A 130 2.53 20.49 -14.78
C LYS A 130 2.12 20.07 -16.21
N CYS A 131 2.11 18.79 -16.51
CA CYS A 131 1.63 18.23 -17.78
C CYS A 131 0.09 18.11 -17.83
N GLY A 132 -0.64 18.60 -16.84
CA GLY A 132 -2.10 18.56 -16.82
C GLY A 132 -2.70 17.23 -16.35
N ILE A 133 -1.90 16.30 -15.85
CA ILE A 133 -2.40 15.05 -15.28
C ILE A 133 -3.04 15.35 -13.92
N ASN A 134 -4.32 14.98 -13.78
CA ASN A 134 -5.03 15.10 -12.52
C ASN A 134 -4.48 14.10 -11.51
N MET A 135 -3.77 14.60 -10.51
CA MET A 135 -3.17 13.81 -9.45
C MET A 135 -3.67 14.27 -8.07
N PRO A 136 -3.84 13.34 -7.12
CA PRO A 136 -4.07 13.69 -5.73
C PRO A 136 -2.96 14.58 -5.17
N GLU A 137 -3.18 15.13 -3.97
CA GLU A 137 -2.11 15.87 -3.28
C GLU A 137 -0.92 14.97 -3.03
N THR A 138 0.28 15.50 -3.23
CA THR A 138 1.54 14.79 -2.98
C THR A 138 2.43 15.62 -2.08
N LYS A 139 3.15 14.96 -1.18
CA LYS A 139 4.04 15.61 -0.20
C LYS A 139 5.30 14.77 0.00
N LEU A 140 6.40 15.45 0.28
CA LEU A 140 7.65 14.81 0.71
C LEU A 140 7.74 14.91 2.23
N PHE A 141 7.40 13.81 2.92
CA PHE A 141 7.46 13.72 4.37
C PHE A 141 8.90 13.53 4.84
N GLU A 142 9.27 14.17 5.96
CA GLU A 142 10.61 14.12 6.54
C GLU A 142 11.73 14.43 5.51
N GLY A 143 11.42 15.14 4.43
CA GLY A 143 12.34 15.43 3.33
C GLY A 143 12.75 14.22 2.47
N LYS A 144 12.19 13.04 2.68
CA LYS A 144 12.63 11.79 2.02
C LYS A 144 11.55 10.77 1.70
N TYR A 145 10.38 10.80 2.33
CA TYR A 145 9.32 9.83 2.07
C TYR A 145 8.25 10.42 1.16
N PHE A 146 8.05 9.83 0.00
CA PHE A 146 6.97 10.23 -0.90
C PHE A 146 5.63 9.81 -0.32
N GLY A 147 4.73 10.76 -0.18
CA GLY A 147 3.34 10.52 0.18
C GLY A 147 2.38 11.04 -0.87
N VAL A 148 1.31 10.30 -1.07
CA VAL A 148 0.18 10.69 -1.91
C VAL A 148 -1.10 10.54 -1.11
N GLU A 149 -1.95 11.59 -1.13
CA GLU A 149 -3.26 11.56 -0.50
C GLU A 149 -4.13 10.47 -1.14
N ARG A 150 -4.86 9.72 -0.33
CA ARG A 150 -5.73 8.64 -0.82
C ARG A 150 -6.94 9.23 -1.54
N TYR A 151 -7.02 8.99 -2.83
CA TYR A 151 -8.17 9.38 -3.67
C TYR A 151 -9.36 8.42 -3.54
N ASP A 152 -9.13 7.23 -2.99
CA ASP A 152 -10.17 6.21 -2.78
C ASP A 152 -10.93 6.40 -1.46
N ARG A 153 -10.68 7.50 -0.77
CA ARG A 153 -11.38 7.92 0.46
C ARG A 153 -11.85 9.35 0.33
N THR A 154 -13.06 9.60 0.79
CA THR A 154 -13.60 10.93 1.08
C THR A 154 -13.92 10.99 2.56
N LYS A 155 -14.30 12.18 3.05
CA LYS A 155 -14.67 12.36 4.47
C LYS A 155 -15.72 11.35 4.95
N ASP A 156 -16.71 11.04 4.10
CA ASP A 156 -17.89 10.29 4.49
C ASP A 156 -18.11 9.01 3.64
N SER A 157 -17.23 8.71 2.69
CA SER A 157 -17.44 7.60 1.77
C SER A 157 -16.15 7.02 1.19
N ARG A 158 -16.30 5.89 0.50
CA ARG A 158 -15.25 5.24 -0.26
C ARG A 158 -15.52 5.39 -1.76
N VAL A 159 -14.46 5.55 -2.53
CA VAL A 159 -14.54 5.65 -3.99
C VAL A 159 -14.20 4.31 -4.61
N HIS A 160 -15.08 3.81 -5.46
CA HIS A 160 -14.80 2.59 -6.23
C HIS A 160 -13.54 2.78 -7.07
N THR A 161 -12.65 1.80 -7.00
CA THR A 161 -11.35 1.85 -7.68
C THR A 161 -11.07 0.52 -8.36
N VAL A 162 -10.69 0.57 -9.62
CA VAL A 162 -10.22 -0.58 -10.39
C VAL A 162 -8.90 -0.23 -11.06
N SER A 163 -7.95 -1.16 -11.10
CA SER A 163 -6.71 -0.96 -11.85
C SER A 163 -6.94 -1.14 -13.36
N ALA A 164 -6.09 -0.54 -14.20
CA ALA A 164 -6.12 -0.78 -15.64
C ALA A 164 -6.01 -2.27 -15.97
N ALA A 165 -5.13 -3.00 -15.29
CA ALA A 165 -5.03 -4.45 -15.43
C ALA A 165 -6.33 -5.17 -15.07
N GLY A 166 -7.01 -4.76 -14.01
CA GLY A 166 -8.31 -5.32 -13.64
C GLY A 166 -9.40 -5.02 -14.65
N LEU A 167 -9.41 -3.81 -15.21
CA LEU A 167 -10.38 -3.39 -16.22
C LEU A 167 -10.20 -4.14 -17.54
N LEU A 168 -8.96 -4.37 -17.95
CA LEU A 168 -8.60 -5.08 -19.17
C LEU A 168 -8.48 -6.60 -18.98
N ASN A 169 -8.73 -7.11 -17.77
CA ASN A 169 -8.52 -8.54 -17.42
C ASN A 169 -7.11 -9.03 -17.77
N ALA A 170 -6.10 -8.18 -17.59
CA ALA A 170 -4.71 -8.48 -17.88
C ALA A 170 -3.96 -8.98 -16.63
N ASP A 171 -3.01 -9.91 -16.83
CA ASP A 171 -2.14 -10.33 -15.73
C ASP A 171 -1.04 -9.29 -15.51
N TYR A 172 -1.16 -8.52 -14.43
CA TYR A 172 -0.19 -7.48 -14.06
C TYR A 172 1.21 -8.01 -13.71
N ARG A 173 1.38 -9.33 -13.56
CA ARG A 173 2.69 -9.98 -13.34
C ARG A 173 3.47 -10.17 -14.63
N ILE A 174 2.79 -10.12 -15.77
CA ILE A 174 3.37 -10.27 -17.10
C ILE A 174 3.22 -8.92 -17.81
N PRO A 175 4.32 -8.31 -18.30
CA PRO A 175 4.24 -7.09 -19.10
C PRO A 175 3.41 -7.33 -20.38
N SER A 176 2.12 -7.01 -20.34
CA SER A 176 1.16 -7.27 -21.39
C SER A 176 0.33 -6.05 -21.80
N LEU A 177 0.55 -4.91 -21.13
CA LEU A 177 -0.13 -3.65 -21.43
C LEU A 177 0.89 -2.61 -21.87
N ASP A 178 0.58 -1.88 -22.92
CA ASP A 178 1.34 -0.72 -23.34
C ASP A 178 0.56 0.60 -23.11
N TYR A 179 1.17 1.73 -23.45
CA TYR A 179 0.52 3.02 -23.32
C TYR A 179 -0.65 3.21 -24.31
N GLY A 180 -0.65 2.51 -25.46
CA GLY A 180 -1.77 2.52 -26.40
C GLY A 180 -3.02 1.93 -25.76
N ASP A 181 -2.88 0.76 -25.11
CA ASP A 181 -3.97 0.13 -24.36
C ASP A 181 -4.48 1.05 -23.23
N LEU A 182 -3.58 1.67 -22.48
CA LEU A 182 -3.94 2.57 -21.40
C LEU A 182 -4.68 3.82 -21.89
N LEU A 183 -4.23 4.42 -22.99
CA LEU A 183 -4.86 5.63 -23.56
C LEU A 183 -6.24 5.35 -24.16
N GLN A 184 -6.51 4.12 -24.60
CA GLN A 184 -7.84 3.72 -25.07
C GLN A 184 -8.86 3.58 -23.92
N LEU A 185 -8.39 3.45 -22.67
CA LEU A 185 -9.25 3.37 -21.49
C LEU A 185 -9.68 4.74 -20.96
N CYS A 186 -8.97 5.81 -21.29
CA CYS A 186 -9.23 7.17 -20.85
C CYS A 186 -10.12 7.93 -21.83
#